data_954e69789557f3cb41e95f2c4a8019bd
#
_entry.id   954e69789557f3cb41e95f2c4a8019bd
#
_cell.length_a   1.000
_cell.length_b   1.000
_cell.length_c   1.000
_cell.angle_alpha   90.00
_cell.angle_beta   90.00
_cell.angle_gamma   90.00
#
_symmetry.space_group_name_H-M   'P 1'
#
loop_
_entity.id
_entity.type
_entity.pdbx_description
1 polymer ?
#
loop_
_entity_poly.entity_id
_entity_poly.type
_entity_poly.pdbx_seq_one_letter_code
_entity_poly.pdbx_strand_id
1 'polypeptide(L)'
;MIRLSYRHSVELTAVEGRFKVGPQSEILAVETRMESVGTGLPNAYPERTRTEDGWLVVDEGQKPIGPIRFFVVPINKTRLNIAGRSIDLMILKSGTLIQVSAERIFLITWLWND
;
A
#
# COMPACT_ATOMS: atom_id res chain seq x y z
N MET A 1 -7.09 3.16 8.52
CA MET A 1 -5.79 2.82 7.95
C MET A 1 -6.00 2.01 6.68
N ILE A 2 -5.29 2.34 5.66
CA ILE A 2 -5.28 1.62 4.40
C ILE A 2 -3.96 0.90 4.29
N ARG A 3 -4.00 -0.40 4.01
CA ARG A 3 -2.79 -1.21 3.80
C ARG A 3 -2.84 -1.82 2.42
N LEU A 4 -1.81 -1.60 1.65
CA LEU A 4 -1.66 -2.21 0.34
C LEU A 4 -0.39 -3.05 0.38
N SER A 5 -0.53 -4.33 0.20
CA SER A 5 0.62 -5.23 0.23
C SER A 5 0.72 -6.02 -1.07
N TYR A 6 1.95 -6.31 -1.46
CA TYR A 6 2.20 -7.10 -2.65
C TYR A 6 3.55 -7.79 -2.50
N ARG A 7 3.80 -8.75 -3.38
CA ARG A 7 5.09 -9.42 -3.42
C ARG A 7 5.89 -8.87 -4.59
N HIS A 8 7.13 -8.47 -4.33
CA HIS A 8 8.02 -8.01 -5.38
C HIS A 8 8.32 -9.17 -6.33
N SER A 9 8.03 -8.99 -7.62
CA SER A 9 8.05 -10.10 -8.57
C SER A 9 9.42 -10.72 -8.80
N VAL A 10 10.48 -9.95 -8.66
CA VAL A 10 11.84 -10.44 -8.87
C VAL A 10 12.44 -11.03 -7.62
N GLU A 11 12.33 -10.32 -6.50
CA GLU A 11 12.95 -10.71 -5.24
C GLU A 11 12.07 -11.59 -4.36
N LEU A 12 10.80 -11.72 -4.71
CA LEU A 12 9.81 -12.50 -3.97
C LEU A 12 9.64 -12.03 -2.52
N THR A 13 9.99 -10.78 -2.25
CA THR A 13 9.85 -10.19 -0.92
C THR A 13 8.52 -9.46 -0.80
N ALA A 14 7.96 -9.48 0.40
CA ALA A 14 6.72 -8.77 0.66
C ALA A 14 6.98 -7.29 0.87
N VAL A 15 6.11 -6.46 0.32
CA VAL A 15 6.13 -5.01 0.48
C VAL A 15 4.75 -4.58 0.92
N GLU A 16 4.67 -3.70 1.92
CA GLU A 16 3.40 -3.17 2.41
C GLU A 16 3.48 -1.66 2.53
N GLY A 17 2.57 -0.98 1.87
CA GLY A 17 2.36 0.46 2.06
C GLY A 17 1.24 0.69 3.05
N ARG A 18 1.43 1.63 3.96
CA ARG A 18 0.42 2.04 4.93
C ARG A 18 0.06 3.48 4.72
N PHE A 19 -1.23 3.73 4.68
CA PHE A 19 -1.77 5.05 4.37
C PHE A 19 -2.91 5.37 5.32
N LYS A 20 -3.18 6.66 5.49
CA LYS A 20 -4.35 7.10 6.24
C LYS A 20 -5.03 8.24 5.49
N VAL A 21 -6.26 8.51 5.88
CA VAL A 21 -7.03 9.62 5.32
C VAL A 21 -6.82 10.84 6.21
N GLY A 22 -6.37 11.92 5.62
CA GLY A 22 -6.16 13.17 6.32
C GLY A 22 -7.44 13.98 6.47
N PRO A 23 -7.35 15.11 7.20
CA PRO A 23 -8.53 15.91 7.54
C PRO A 23 -9.19 16.58 6.33
N GLN A 24 -8.49 16.67 5.21
CA GLN A 24 -9.06 17.26 3.98
C GLN A 24 -9.39 16.19 2.96
N SER A 25 -9.62 14.96 3.41
CA SER A 25 -9.89 13.81 2.54
C SER A 25 -8.75 13.48 1.58
N GLU A 26 -7.54 13.88 1.94
CA GLU A 26 -6.35 13.46 1.19
C GLU A 26 -5.85 12.12 1.73
N ILE A 27 -5.15 11.39 0.89
CA ILE A 27 -4.48 10.16 1.32
C ILE A 27 -3.05 10.53 1.69
N LEU A 28 -2.65 10.13 2.89
CA LEU A 28 -1.32 10.40 3.43
C LEU A 28 -0.53 9.11 3.50
N ALA A 29 0.67 9.12 2.94
CA ALA A 29 1.58 7.99 3.06
C ALA A 29 2.21 8.01 4.44
N VAL A 30 2.00 6.95 5.22
CA VAL A 30 2.50 6.85 6.58
C VAL A 30 3.84 6.16 6.61
N GLU A 31 3.92 4.97 6.07
CA GLU A 31 5.16 4.21 6.05
C GLU A 31 5.13 3.13 4.97
N THR A 32 6.31 2.70 4.57
CA THR A 32 6.50 1.56 3.67
C THR A 32 7.30 0.51 4.40
N ARG A 33 6.85 -0.73 4.36
CA ARG A 33 7.50 -1.87 5.00
C ARG A 33 7.93 -2.87 3.95
N MET A 34 9.15 -3.36 4.08
CA MET A 34 9.71 -4.35 3.17
C MET A 34 10.35 -5.46 3.98
N GLU A 35 10.19 -6.71 3.54
CA GLU A 35 10.91 -7.80 4.18
C GLU A 35 12.41 -7.60 4.01
N SER A 36 13.12 -7.70 5.13
CA SER A 36 14.57 -7.62 5.10
C SER A 36 15.13 -8.97 4.66
N VAL A 37 15.86 -8.99 3.57
CA VAL A 37 16.51 -10.22 3.09
C VAL A 37 17.95 -10.31 3.53
N GLY A 38 18.39 -9.40 4.40
CA GLY A 38 19.74 -9.45 4.96
C GLY A 38 20.84 -9.02 4.01
N THR A 39 20.55 -8.65 2.80
CA THR A 39 21.53 -8.33 1.78
C THR A 39 21.50 -6.86 1.38
N GLY A 40 21.28 -5.99 2.32
CA GLY A 40 21.53 -4.58 2.07
C GLY A 40 20.71 -3.95 0.96
N LEU A 41 19.41 -3.84 1.17
CA LEU A 41 18.68 -2.89 0.36
C LEU A 41 19.33 -1.52 0.58
N PRO A 42 19.60 -0.77 -0.50
CA PRO A 42 20.19 0.54 -0.35
C PRO A 42 19.30 1.38 0.53
N ASN A 43 19.82 1.82 1.66
CA ASN A 43 19.08 2.65 2.57
C ASN A 43 19.25 4.10 2.15
N ALA A 44 18.35 4.57 1.28
CA ALA A 44 18.40 5.93 0.77
C ALA A 44 18.02 6.98 1.82
N TYR A 45 17.36 6.54 2.91
CA TYR A 45 16.86 7.45 3.94
C TYR A 45 17.16 6.91 5.34
N PRO A 46 18.45 6.85 5.74
CA PRO A 46 18.81 6.23 7.01
C PRO A 46 18.14 6.87 8.23
N GLU A 47 17.91 8.17 8.19
CA GLU A 47 17.29 8.88 9.31
C GLU A 47 15.79 8.58 9.44
N ARG A 48 15.17 8.01 8.43
CA ARG A 48 13.73 7.69 8.44
C ARG A 48 13.47 6.20 8.38
N THR A 49 14.51 5.41 8.47
CA THR A 49 14.43 3.97 8.30
C THR A 49 14.78 3.27 9.61
N ARG A 50 13.99 2.26 9.94
CA ARG A 50 14.27 1.41 11.10
C ARG A 50 14.05 -0.04 10.73
N THR A 51 14.63 -0.94 11.49
CA THR A 51 14.40 -2.37 11.36
C THR A 51 13.48 -2.82 12.49
N GLU A 52 12.46 -3.60 12.15
CA GLU A 52 11.46 -4.03 13.11
C GLU A 52 11.00 -5.44 12.75
N ASP A 53 11.34 -6.40 13.60
CA ASP A 53 10.94 -7.81 13.43
C ASP A 53 11.16 -8.39 12.03
N GLY A 54 12.32 -8.12 11.45
CA GLY A 54 12.65 -8.62 10.13
C GLY A 54 12.13 -7.75 9.00
N TRP A 55 11.50 -6.62 9.32
CA TRP A 55 11.03 -5.66 8.33
C TRP A 55 11.91 -4.43 8.31
N LEU A 56 12.15 -3.93 7.13
CA LEU A 56 12.72 -2.61 6.94
C LEU A 56 11.55 -1.64 6.81
N VAL A 57 11.46 -0.68 7.70
CA VAL A 57 10.33 0.24 7.76
C VAL A 57 10.82 1.65 7.46
N VAL A 58 10.29 2.25 6.41
CA VAL A 58 10.62 3.62 6.01
C VAL A 58 9.45 4.53 6.38
N ASP A 59 9.73 5.55 7.18
CA ASP A 59 8.75 6.55 7.54
C ASP A 59 8.55 7.49 6.34
N GLU A 60 7.31 7.59 5.86
CA GLU A 60 7.00 8.43 4.71
C GLU A 60 6.56 9.84 5.11
N GLY A 61 6.54 10.15 6.41
CA GLY A 61 6.30 11.50 6.91
C GLY A 61 4.88 12.01 6.74
N GLN A 62 3.92 11.11 6.57
CA GLN A 62 2.52 11.49 6.33
C GLN A 62 2.37 12.43 5.14
N LYS A 63 3.15 12.16 4.12
CA LYS A 63 3.17 12.96 2.90
C LYS A 63 1.88 12.77 2.11
N PRO A 64 1.21 13.86 1.69
CA PRO A 64 0.04 13.74 0.84
C PRO A 64 0.41 13.13 -0.50
N ILE A 65 -0.41 12.18 -0.93
CA ILE A 65 -0.30 11.59 -2.25
C ILE A 65 -1.66 11.69 -2.91
N GLY A 66 -1.70 11.51 -4.21
CA GLY A 66 -2.96 11.44 -4.90
C GLY A 66 -3.66 10.11 -4.64
N PRO A 67 -4.71 9.80 -5.40
CA PRO A 67 -5.35 8.50 -5.28
C PRO A 67 -4.35 7.37 -5.48
N ILE A 68 -4.53 6.30 -4.72
CA ILE A 68 -3.70 5.11 -4.90
C ILE A 68 -4.23 4.35 -6.10
N ARG A 69 -3.37 4.09 -7.08
CA ARG A 69 -3.75 3.36 -8.30
C ARG A 69 -2.81 2.20 -8.53
N PHE A 70 -3.37 1.08 -8.87
CA PHE A 70 -2.56 -0.08 -9.23
C PHE A 70 -3.37 -1.04 -10.10
N PHE A 71 -2.64 -1.87 -10.84
CA PHE A 71 -3.28 -2.90 -11.65
C PHE A 71 -3.27 -4.22 -10.90
N VAL A 72 -4.34 -4.97 -11.03
CA VAL A 72 -4.41 -6.31 -10.45
C VAL A 72 -3.55 -7.25 -11.28
N VAL A 73 -2.48 -7.75 -10.67
CA VAL A 73 -1.57 -8.71 -11.29
C VAL A 73 -1.46 -9.90 -10.33
N PRO A 74 -2.09 -11.02 -10.65
CA PRO A 74 -2.18 -12.15 -9.70
C PRO A 74 -0.85 -12.66 -9.16
N ILE A 75 0.20 -12.63 -9.98
CA ILE A 75 1.51 -13.10 -9.55
C ILE A 75 2.08 -12.27 -8.39
N ASN A 76 1.68 -11.01 -8.29
CA ASN A 76 2.14 -10.12 -7.24
C ASN A 76 1.40 -10.33 -5.92
N LYS A 77 0.34 -11.11 -5.93
CA LYS A 77 -0.47 -11.41 -4.75
C LYS A 77 -0.86 -10.15 -3.97
N THR A 78 -1.27 -9.15 -4.71
CA THR A 78 -1.64 -7.86 -4.13
C THR A 78 -2.86 -8.02 -3.22
N ARG A 79 -2.77 -7.42 -2.03
CA ARG A 79 -3.86 -7.41 -1.06
C ARG A 79 -4.13 -5.98 -0.64
N LEU A 80 -5.40 -5.67 -0.49
CA LEU A 80 -5.84 -4.36 -0.04
C LEU A 80 -6.70 -4.53 1.21
N ASN A 81 -6.34 -3.80 2.25
CA ASN A 81 -7.10 -3.80 3.50
C ASN A 81 -7.48 -2.36 3.82
N ILE A 82 -8.75 -2.10 4.03
CA ILE A 82 -9.25 -0.78 4.37
C ILE A 82 -10.07 -0.89 5.64
N ALA A 83 -9.66 -0.15 6.67
CA ALA A 83 -10.35 -0.10 7.96
C ALA A 83 -10.57 -1.50 8.55
N GLY A 84 -9.57 -2.36 8.43
CA GLY A 84 -9.64 -3.72 8.96
C GLY A 84 -10.37 -4.72 8.08
N ARG A 85 -10.85 -4.30 6.92
CA ARG A 85 -11.55 -5.19 5.99
C ARG A 85 -10.66 -5.51 4.80
N SER A 86 -10.51 -6.79 4.53
CA SER A 86 -9.80 -7.23 3.33
C SER A 86 -10.71 -7.13 2.11
N ILE A 87 -10.19 -6.54 1.05
CA ILE A 87 -10.89 -6.47 -0.23
C ILE A 87 -10.36 -7.63 -1.08
N ASP A 88 -11.25 -8.47 -1.55
CA ASP A 88 -10.85 -9.61 -2.39
C ASP A 88 -10.63 -9.15 -3.82
N LEU A 89 -9.37 -9.00 -4.20
CA LEU A 89 -8.99 -8.60 -5.54
C LEU A 89 -8.93 -9.78 -6.52
N MET A 90 -8.99 -10.99 -5.99
CA MET A 90 -8.87 -12.19 -6.83
C MET A 90 -10.11 -12.45 -7.67
N ILE A 91 -11.22 -11.81 -7.35
CA ILE A 91 -12.43 -11.90 -8.16
C ILE A 91 -12.36 -11.03 -9.42
N LEU A 92 -11.33 -10.19 -9.52
CA LEU A 92 -11.18 -9.27 -10.63
C LEU A 92 -10.25 -9.84 -11.69
N LYS A 93 -10.47 -9.44 -12.92
CA LYS A 93 -9.60 -9.87 -14.01
C LYS A 93 -8.20 -9.27 -13.86
N SER A 94 -7.19 -10.05 -14.27
CA SER A 94 -5.84 -9.53 -14.37
C SER A 94 -5.83 -8.29 -15.27
N GLY A 95 -5.11 -7.27 -14.84
CA GLY A 95 -5.04 -6.00 -15.55
C GLY A 95 -6.11 -4.99 -15.18
N THR A 96 -7.03 -5.34 -14.29
CA THR A 96 -8.03 -4.39 -13.80
C THR A 96 -7.34 -3.27 -13.05
N LEU A 97 -7.67 -2.03 -13.36
CA LEU A 97 -7.16 -0.87 -12.63
C LEU A 97 -7.99 -0.63 -11.39
N ILE A 98 -7.34 -0.57 -10.25
CA ILE A 98 -7.96 -0.23 -8.98
C ILE A 98 -7.55 1.18 -8.60
N GLN A 99 -8.50 1.97 -8.16
CA GLN A 99 -8.22 3.28 -7.61
C GLN A 99 -8.85 3.39 -6.24
N VAL A 100 -8.04 3.81 -5.27
CA VAL A 100 -8.49 4.09 -3.91
C VAL A 100 -8.41 5.59 -3.71
N SER A 101 -9.55 6.21 -3.42
CA SER A 101 -9.61 7.63 -3.13
C SER A 101 -10.51 7.86 -1.92
N ALA A 102 -10.31 9.00 -1.27
CA ALA A 102 -11.10 9.38 -0.11
C ALA A 102 -11.98 10.56 -0.47
N GLU A 103 -13.17 10.59 0.10
CA GLU A 103 -14.11 11.69 -0.08
C GLU A 103 -14.57 12.19 1.28
N ARG A 104 -15.02 13.42 1.32
CA ARG A 104 -15.49 14.05 2.56
C ARG A 104 -16.71 13.36 3.16
N ILE A 105 -17.47 12.71 2.32
CA ILE A 105 -18.64 11.97 2.76
C ILE A 105 -18.15 10.57 3.09
N PHE A 106 -18.62 10.00 4.18
CA PHE A 106 -18.20 8.69 4.65
C PHE A 106 -18.57 7.55 3.72
N LEU A 107 -18.76 7.83 2.49
CA LEU A 107 -19.02 6.80 1.51
C LEU A 107 -17.73 6.46 0.83
N ILE A 108 -17.31 5.23 0.99
CA ILE A 108 -16.29 4.69 0.14
C ILE A 108 -16.96 4.54 -1.20
N THR A 109 -16.61 5.40 -2.13
CA THR A 109 -17.13 5.30 -3.47
C THR A 109 -16.47 4.13 -4.15
N TRP A 110 -17.27 3.18 -4.56
CA TRP A 110 -16.77 2.03 -5.27
C TRP A 110 -16.54 2.43 -6.71
N LEU A 111 -15.30 2.68 -7.03
CA LEU A 111 -14.94 3.16 -8.36
C LEU A 111 -14.91 2.08 -9.41
N TRP A 112 -15.11 0.84 -9.00
CA TRP A 112 -15.15 -0.26 -9.93
C TRP A 112 -16.54 -0.84 -10.06
N ASN A 113 -17.46 0.01 -10.05
CA ASN A 113 -18.78 -0.42 -10.28
C ASN A 113 -18.96 -1.00 -11.59
N ASP A 114 -19.25 -1.90 -11.63
CA ASP A 114 -19.68 -2.40 -12.66
C ASP A 114 -19.86 -2.66 -13.26
#